data_40126b3a66392f1ab7681ac3b62c0c80
#
_entry.id   40126b3a66392f1ab7681ac3b62c0c80
#
_cell.length_a   1.000
_cell.length_b   1.000
_cell.length_c   1.000
_cell.angle_alpha   90.00
_cell.angle_beta   90.00
_cell.angle_gamma   90.00
#
_symmetry.space_group_name_H-M   'P 1'
#
loop_
_entity.id
_entity.type
_entity.pdbx_description
1 polymer ?
#
loop_
_entity_poly.entity_id
_entity_poly.type
_entity_poly.pdbx_seq_one_letter_code
_entity_poly.pdbx_strand_id
1 'polypeptide(L)'
;MKGIGLIKWGIGGLLAYELLNLMKGGSKKVLRPPGAADEDEFMALCIRCGKCNQACPYDSIKMGTEKHGLGMGTPYFIARESPCMLCEDFPCVNVCPTDALRGISTVHDVDIGVAVIDTESCIAYQGMRCEVCYRECPLIDEAIKLDIHMKPDDNLHAIFAPVIDKEKCVGCGICEQRCVIDNPVAIKVKPREDSGLF
;
A
#
# COMPACT_ATOMS: atom_id res chain seq x y z
N MET A 1 8.20 51.33 29.18
CA MET A 1 7.13 50.68 28.40
C MET A 1 7.70 50.08 27.10
N LYS A 2 8.49 49.00 27.14
CA LYS A 2 9.10 48.37 25.94
C LYS A 2 9.02 46.83 25.93
N GLY A 3 8.07 46.21 26.65
CA GLY A 3 7.99 44.75 26.77
C GLY A 3 6.86 44.06 25.97
N ILE A 4 5.94 44.78 25.37
CA ILE A 4 4.70 44.18 24.77
C ILE A 4 4.91 43.76 23.30
N GLY A 5 5.92 44.29 22.63
CA GLY A 5 6.19 43.99 21.21
C GLY A 5 6.74 42.58 20.94
N LEU A 6 7.67 42.07 21.77
CA LEU A 6 8.31 40.79 21.58
C LEU A 6 7.36 39.60 21.81
N ILE A 7 6.41 39.73 22.73
CA ILE A 7 5.43 38.65 23.03
C ILE A 7 4.46 38.43 21.86
N LYS A 8 4.06 39.53 21.18
CA LYS A 8 3.15 39.44 20.00
C LYS A 8 3.79 38.70 18.82
N TRP A 9 5.10 38.87 18.59
CA TRP A 9 5.81 38.18 17.50
C TRP A 9 6.04 36.68 17.82
N GLY A 10 6.28 36.34 19.09
CA GLY A 10 6.43 34.95 19.52
C GLY A 10 5.12 34.15 19.37
N ILE A 11 3.98 34.72 19.76
CA ILE A 11 2.67 34.04 19.66
C ILE A 11 2.25 33.91 18.18
N GLY A 12 2.48 34.93 17.35
CA GLY A 12 2.18 34.89 15.91
C GLY A 12 3.05 33.80 15.20
N GLY A 13 4.31 33.70 15.56
CA GLY A 13 5.21 32.65 15.00
C GLY A 13 4.82 31.24 15.43
N LEU A 14 4.40 31.06 16.69
CA LEU A 14 3.94 29.76 17.20
C LEU A 14 2.63 29.33 16.52
N LEU A 15 1.68 30.24 16.39
CA LEU A 15 0.40 29.97 15.70
C LEU A 15 0.60 29.68 14.21
N ALA A 16 1.52 30.39 13.54
CA ALA A 16 1.85 30.13 12.15
C ALA A 16 2.57 28.76 12.00
N TYR A 17 3.42 28.38 12.93
CA TYR A 17 4.08 27.08 12.96
C TYR A 17 3.08 25.93 13.18
N GLU A 18 2.15 26.09 14.13
CA GLU A 18 1.08 25.12 14.37
C GLU A 18 0.13 25.01 13.17
N LEU A 19 -0.21 26.15 12.55
CA LEU A 19 -1.04 26.16 11.35
C LEU A 19 -0.35 25.49 10.17
N LEU A 20 0.97 25.71 10.00
CA LEU A 20 1.80 25.03 9.01
C LEU A 20 1.90 23.52 9.29
N ASN A 21 1.99 23.10 10.55
CA ASN A 21 1.99 21.68 10.93
C ASN A 21 0.60 21.04 10.74
N LEU A 22 -0.47 21.76 11.00
CA LEU A 22 -1.84 21.33 10.67
C LEU A 22 -2.05 21.19 9.15
N MET A 23 -1.48 22.10 8.37
CA MET A 23 -1.51 22.00 6.89
C MET A 23 -0.58 20.92 6.34
N LYS A 24 0.50 20.58 7.05
CA LYS A 24 1.33 19.41 6.82
C LYS A 24 0.71 18.11 7.35
N GLY A 25 -0.51 18.19 7.91
CA GLY A 25 -1.29 17.04 8.35
C GLY A 25 -1.29 15.97 7.27
N GLY A 26 -0.46 14.95 7.49
CA GLY A 26 -0.03 14.02 6.47
C GLY A 26 -1.23 13.44 5.74
N SER A 27 -1.26 13.59 4.43
CA SER A 27 -2.09 12.78 3.57
C SER A 27 -1.86 11.33 4.02
N LYS A 28 -2.91 10.64 4.47
CA LYS A 28 -2.77 9.23 4.80
C LYS A 28 -2.20 8.56 3.57
N LYS A 29 -1.02 7.97 3.71
CA LYS A 29 -0.41 7.23 2.62
C LYS A 29 -1.37 6.11 2.24
N VAL A 30 -1.78 6.11 0.99
CA VAL A 30 -2.74 5.16 0.43
C VAL A 30 -2.05 4.35 -0.67
N LEU A 31 -2.58 3.16 -0.95
CA LEU A 31 -2.09 2.38 -2.08
C LEU A 31 -2.59 3.01 -3.37
N ARG A 32 -1.66 3.43 -4.22
CA ARG A 32 -1.94 4.03 -5.53
C ARG A 32 -2.09 2.96 -6.60
N PRO A 33 -2.81 3.24 -7.70
CA PRO A 33 -2.85 2.33 -8.85
C PRO A 33 -1.46 2.06 -9.45
N PRO A 34 -1.30 0.98 -10.23
CA PRO A 34 -0.05 0.70 -10.95
C PRO A 34 0.46 1.90 -11.73
N GLY A 35 1.76 2.09 -11.74
CA GLY A 35 2.42 3.17 -12.48
C GLY A 35 2.25 4.56 -11.88
N ALA A 36 1.72 4.67 -10.67
CA ALA A 36 1.68 5.96 -9.98
C ALA A 36 3.10 6.50 -9.81
N ALA A 37 3.30 7.77 -10.16
CA ALA A 37 4.50 8.52 -9.81
C ALA A 37 4.65 8.62 -8.28
N ASP A 38 5.80 9.12 -7.81
CA ASP A 38 5.97 9.44 -6.38
C ASP A 38 4.83 10.34 -5.90
N GLU A 39 4.43 10.21 -4.62
CA GLU A 39 3.18 10.81 -4.11
C GLU A 39 3.08 12.31 -4.42
N ASP A 40 4.16 13.08 -4.25
CA ASP A 40 4.16 14.54 -4.51
C ASP A 40 3.99 14.83 -6.02
N GLU A 41 4.69 14.11 -6.87
CA GLU A 41 4.56 14.21 -8.32
C GLU A 41 3.18 13.73 -8.78
N PHE A 42 2.72 12.60 -8.23
CA PHE A 42 1.39 12.07 -8.53
C PHE A 42 0.30 13.09 -8.19
N MET A 43 0.38 13.73 -7.03
CA MET A 43 -0.58 14.74 -6.59
C MET A 43 -0.56 15.99 -7.48
N ALA A 44 0.60 16.33 -8.04
CA ALA A 44 0.75 17.46 -8.97
C ALA A 44 0.18 17.14 -10.38
N LEU A 45 0.35 15.91 -10.84
CA LEU A 45 -0.06 15.47 -12.19
C LEU A 45 -1.53 15.03 -12.26
N CYS A 46 -2.06 14.45 -11.17
CA CYS A 46 -3.40 13.87 -11.17
C CYS A 46 -4.49 14.95 -11.24
N ILE A 47 -5.18 15.05 -12.37
CA ILE A 47 -6.32 15.96 -12.57
C ILE A 47 -7.65 15.42 -12.02
N ARG A 48 -7.65 14.29 -11.32
CA ARG A 48 -8.82 13.69 -10.64
C ARG A 48 -9.98 13.38 -11.60
N CYS A 49 -9.69 13.04 -12.85
CA CYS A 49 -10.71 12.83 -13.90
C CYS A 49 -11.50 11.52 -13.76
N GLY A 50 -11.05 10.58 -12.92
CA GLY A 50 -11.74 9.31 -12.65
C GLY A 50 -11.65 8.26 -13.78
N LYS A 51 -10.93 8.52 -14.88
CA LYS A 51 -10.83 7.57 -16.00
C LYS A 51 -10.21 6.24 -15.59
N CYS A 52 -9.17 6.24 -14.74
CA CYS A 52 -8.53 5.03 -14.24
C CYS A 52 -9.49 4.15 -13.42
N ASN A 53 -10.40 4.77 -12.64
CA ASN A 53 -11.45 4.06 -11.92
C ASN A 53 -12.44 3.39 -12.90
N GLN A 54 -12.89 4.13 -13.91
CA GLN A 54 -13.82 3.60 -14.91
C GLN A 54 -13.20 2.51 -15.80
N ALA A 55 -11.91 2.59 -16.06
CA ALA A 55 -11.19 1.63 -16.89
C ALA A 55 -10.84 0.34 -16.15
N CYS A 56 -10.95 0.29 -14.83
CA CYS A 56 -10.64 -0.89 -14.05
C CYS A 56 -11.75 -1.95 -14.17
N PRO A 57 -11.51 -3.12 -14.80
CA PRO A 57 -12.55 -4.12 -15.00
C PRO A 57 -12.95 -4.85 -13.70
N TYR A 58 -12.21 -4.64 -12.62
CA TYR A 58 -12.44 -5.29 -11.31
C TYR A 58 -12.94 -4.32 -10.23
N ASP A 59 -13.24 -3.07 -10.59
CA ASP A 59 -13.64 -2.02 -9.63
C ASP A 59 -12.70 -1.85 -8.43
N SER A 60 -11.41 -2.19 -8.62
CA SER A 60 -10.41 -2.14 -7.55
C SER A 60 -10.05 -0.72 -7.16
N ILE A 61 -10.10 0.21 -8.11
CA ILE A 61 -9.73 1.61 -7.88
C ILE A 61 -10.92 2.36 -7.29
N LYS A 62 -10.69 3.03 -6.17
CA LYS A 62 -11.66 3.93 -5.53
C LYS A 62 -11.19 5.38 -5.67
N MET A 63 -12.14 6.32 -5.61
CA MET A 63 -11.81 7.75 -5.61
C MET A 63 -11.84 8.29 -4.18
N GLY A 64 -10.81 9.04 -3.80
CA GLY A 64 -10.68 9.61 -2.46
C GLY A 64 -11.87 10.52 -2.09
N THR A 65 -12.35 10.38 -0.86
CA THR A 65 -13.40 11.20 -0.26
C THR A 65 -12.79 12.30 0.60
N GLU A 66 -13.63 13.12 1.27
CA GLU A 66 -13.19 14.15 2.20
C GLU A 66 -12.26 13.64 3.31
N LYS A 67 -12.36 12.35 3.68
CA LYS A 67 -11.50 11.70 4.69
C LYS A 67 -10.03 11.59 4.26
N HIS A 68 -9.74 11.79 2.98
CA HIS A 68 -8.41 11.72 2.39
C HIS A 68 -7.73 13.11 2.30
N GLY A 69 -8.38 14.16 2.78
CA GLY A 69 -7.81 15.50 2.80
C GLY A 69 -7.38 15.98 1.40
N LEU A 70 -6.10 16.31 1.22
CA LEU A 70 -5.55 16.73 -0.07
C LEU A 70 -5.67 15.65 -1.16
N GLY A 71 -5.74 14.38 -0.78
CA GLY A 71 -5.98 13.24 -1.67
C GLY A 71 -7.44 13.07 -2.12
N MET A 72 -8.35 13.97 -1.76
CA MET A 72 -9.74 13.91 -2.21
C MET A 72 -9.83 13.91 -3.74
N GLY A 73 -10.62 13.00 -4.30
CA GLY A 73 -10.78 12.84 -5.74
C GLY A 73 -9.62 12.14 -6.45
N THR A 74 -8.55 11.74 -5.76
CA THR A 74 -7.46 10.96 -6.35
C THR A 74 -7.75 9.45 -6.24
N PRO A 75 -7.24 8.62 -7.19
CA PRO A 75 -7.45 7.18 -7.16
C PRO A 75 -6.60 6.50 -6.08
N TYR A 76 -7.18 5.51 -5.42
CA TYR A 76 -6.52 4.62 -4.48
C TYR A 76 -7.23 3.26 -4.47
N PHE A 77 -6.67 2.26 -3.79
CA PHE A 77 -7.41 1.02 -3.54
C PHE A 77 -7.18 0.50 -2.11
N ILE A 78 -8.09 -0.39 -1.70
CA ILE A 78 -8.07 -1.06 -0.42
C ILE A 78 -7.83 -2.54 -0.70
N ALA A 79 -6.60 -3.01 -0.46
CA ALA A 79 -6.17 -4.36 -0.81
C ALA A 79 -7.12 -5.45 -0.25
N ARG A 80 -7.59 -5.29 0.98
CA ARG A 80 -8.51 -6.23 1.62
C ARG A 80 -9.86 -6.34 0.92
N GLU A 81 -10.39 -5.24 0.38
CA GLU A 81 -11.71 -5.20 -0.26
C GLU A 81 -11.63 -5.62 -1.73
N SER A 82 -10.75 -4.96 -2.48
CA SER A 82 -10.64 -5.15 -3.92
C SER A 82 -9.19 -4.91 -4.38
N PRO A 83 -8.35 -5.96 -4.41
CA PRO A 83 -6.94 -5.87 -4.77
C PRO A 83 -6.75 -5.55 -6.26
N CYS A 84 -5.54 -5.15 -6.63
CA CYS A 84 -5.16 -5.03 -8.03
C CYS A 84 -4.97 -6.43 -8.65
N MET A 85 -5.71 -6.73 -9.71
CA MET A 85 -5.65 -8.04 -10.39
C MET A 85 -4.53 -8.15 -11.43
N LEU A 86 -3.65 -7.13 -11.53
CA LEU A 86 -2.50 -7.12 -12.44
C LEU A 86 -2.90 -7.46 -13.89
N CYS A 87 -3.82 -6.67 -14.46
CA CYS A 87 -4.28 -6.85 -15.84
C CYS A 87 -3.11 -6.83 -16.82
N GLU A 88 -3.15 -7.68 -17.84
CA GLU A 88 -2.09 -7.81 -18.85
C GLU A 88 -1.83 -6.48 -19.59
N ASP A 89 -2.88 -5.73 -19.91
CA ASP A 89 -2.85 -4.48 -20.66
C ASP A 89 -2.86 -3.20 -19.80
N PHE A 90 -2.93 -3.30 -18.47
CA PHE A 90 -2.98 -2.17 -17.54
C PHE A 90 -3.89 -1.01 -17.98
N PRO A 91 -5.18 -1.23 -18.19
CA PRO A 91 -6.08 -0.23 -18.80
C PRO A 91 -6.17 1.06 -17.99
N CYS A 92 -5.99 1.01 -16.66
CA CYS A 92 -5.96 2.18 -15.79
C CYS A 92 -4.76 3.10 -16.07
N VAL A 93 -3.61 2.56 -16.47
CA VAL A 93 -2.41 3.31 -16.84
C VAL A 93 -2.59 3.91 -18.23
N ASN A 94 -3.02 3.11 -19.21
CA ASN A 94 -3.16 3.51 -20.59
C ASN A 94 -4.20 4.64 -20.81
N VAL A 95 -5.19 4.74 -19.94
CA VAL A 95 -6.25 5.77 -20.04
C VAL A 95 -5.85 7.09 -19.36
N CYS A 96 -4.73 7.13 -18.63
CA CYS A 96 -4.29 8.33 -17.90
C CYS A 96 -3.84 9.43 -18.87
N PRO A 97 -4.47 10.62 -18.88
CA PRO A 97 -4.15 11.67 -19.84
C PRO A 97 -2.99 12.57 -19.41
N THR A 98 -2.47 12.41 -18.20
CA THR A 98 -1.48 13.35 -17.59
C THR A 98 -0.21 12.66 -17.13
N ASP A 99 -0.02 11.40 -17.47
CA ASP A 99 1.12 10.58 -17.03
C ASP A 99 1.28 10.48 -15.49
N ALA A 100 0.23 10.80 -14.72
CA ALA A 100 0.20 10.51 -13.30
C ALA A 100 0.29 9.00 -13.00
N LEU A 101 -0.20 8.18 -13.95
CA LEU A 101 0.02 6.73 -14.03
C LEU A 101 0.78 6.46 -15.33
N ARG A 102 1.96 5.85 -15.25
CA ARG A 102 2.85 5.66 -16.40
C ARG A 102 3.86 4.52 -16.19
N GLY A 103 4.60 4.19 -17.25
CA GLY A 103 5.82 3.38 -17.15
C GLY A 103 5.64 1.90 -16.87
N ILE A 104 4.42 1.34 -17.05
CA ILE A 104 4.14 -0.07 -16.84
C ILE A 104 4.06 -0.78 -18.20
N SER A 105 4.90 -1.78 -18.39
CA SER A 105 4.87 -2.69 -19.53
C SER A 105 4.64 -4.13 -19.11
N THR A 106 5.10 -4.50 -17.93
CA THR A 106 4.98 -5.85 -17.37
C THR A 106 4.54 -5.79 -15.92
N VAL A 107 4.13 -6.93 -15.37
CA VAL A 107 3.78 -7.05 -13.95
C VAL A 107 4.96 -6.70 -13.03
N HIS A 108 6.18 -6.90 -13.49
CA HIS A 108 7.40 -6.60 -12.71
C HIS A 108 7.72 -5.10 -12.62
N ASP A 109 7.12 -4.27 -13.49
CA ASP A 109 7.25 -2.80 -13.43
C ASP A 109 6.28 -2.19 -12.41
N VAL A 110 5.36 -3.00 -11.87
CA VAL A 110 4.35 -2.53 -10.92
C VAL A 110 4.98 -2.34 -9.54
N ASP A 111 4.81 -1.16 -8.96
CA ASP A 111 5.18 -0.83 -7.59
C ASP A 111 4.04 -0.08 -6.88
N ILE A 112 3.13 -0.86 -6.30
CA ILE A 112 2.01 -0.34 -5.51
C ILE A 112 2.41 -0.23 -4.04
N GLY A 113 3.28 -1.14 -3.59
CA GLY A 113 3.72 -1.28 -2.23
C GLY A 113 4.30 -2.65 -1.95
N VAL A 114 4.32 -3.05 -0.68
CA VAL A 114 4.86 -4.35 -0.27
C VAL A 114 3.97 -5.02 0.76
N ALA A 115 3.79 -6.33 0.63
CA ALA A 115 3.10 -7.13 1.64
C ALA A 115 3.99 -7.34 2.86
N VAL A 116 3.41 -7.19 4.04
CA VAL A 116 4.06 -7.41 5.34
C VAL A 116 3.24 -8.41 6.13
N ILE A 117 3.87 -9.48 6.60
CA ILE A 117 3.24 -10.52 7.41
C ILE A 117 3.46 -10.19 8.88
N ASP A 118 2.37 -10.22 9.65
CA ASP A 118 2.40 -10.25 11.09
C ASP A 118 2.55 -11.70 11.55
N THR A 119 3.74 -12.06 12.01
CA THR A 119 4.08 -13.43 12.41
C THR A 119 3.34 -13.87 13.67
N GLU A 120 2.89 -12.93 14.50
CA GLU A 120 2.15 -13.25 15.73
C GLU A 120 0.71 -13.67 15.42
N SER A 121 0.07 -13.06 14.42
CA SER A 121 -1.30 -13.37 14.03
C SER A 121 -1.40 -14.43 12.92
N CYS A 122 -0.30 -14.68 12.18
CA CYS A 122 -0.29 -15.63 11.08
C CYS A 122 -0.28 -17.08 11.58
N ILE A 123 -1.34 -17.85 11.28
CA ILE A 123 -1.48 -19.23 11.72
C ILE A 123 -0.39 -20.17 11.18
N ALA A 124 0.23 -19.86 10.03
CA ALA A 124 1.35 -20.64 9.50
C ALA A 124 2.56 -20.57 10.45
N TYR A 125 2.87 -19.39 10.98
CA TYR A 125 3.94 -19.22 11.98
C TYR A 125 3.60 -19.85 13.33
N GLN A 126 2.31 -20.06 13.62
CA GLN A 126 1.86 -20.77 14.82
C GLN A 126 1.89 -22.31 14.66
N GLY A 127 2.36 -22.79 13.50
CA GLY A 127 2.52 -24.21 13.22
C GLY A 127 1.28 -24.90 12.64
N MET A 128 0.26 -24.15 12.24
CA MET A 128 -0.84 -24.67 11.44
C MET A 128 -0.49 -24.56 9.95
N ARG A 129 -0.86 -25.58 9.16
CA ARG A 129 -0.60 -25.52 7.72
C ARG A 129 -1.53 -24.52 7.04
N CYS A 130 -0.96 -23.42 6.53
CA CYS A 130 -1.67 -22.42 5.75
C CYS A 130 -0.75 -21.89 4.63
N GLU A 131 -1.19 -22.05 3.39
CA GLU A 131 -0.43 -21.67 2.20
C GLU A 131 -1.25 -20.72 1.29
N VAL A 132 -2.34 -20.12 1.80
CA VAL A 132 -3.28 -19.37 0.98
C VAL A 132 -2.62 -18.19 0.30
N CYS A 133 -1.92 -17.32 1.04
CA CYS A 133 -1.22 -16.16 0.48
C CYS A 133 -0.13 -16.53 -0.53
N TYR A 134 0.54 -17.67 -0.30
CA TYR A 134 1.54 -18.19 -1.22
C TYR A 134 0.91 -18.67 -2.53
N ARG A 135 -0.15 -19.48 -2.46
CA ARG A 135 -0.81 -20.06 -3.64
C ARG A 135 -1.57 -19.04 -4.49
N GLU A 136 -2.09 -18.00 -3.86
CA GLU A 136 -2.83 -16.93 -4.53
C GLU A 136 -1.93 -15.83 -5.12
N CYS A 137 -0.61 -15.89 -4.87
CA CYS A 137 0.32 -14.88 -5.37
C CYS A 137 0.56 -15.05 -6.87
N PRO A 138 0.31 -14.03 -7.70
CA PRO A 138 0.64 -14.08 -9.13
C PRO A 138 2.14 -14.24 -9.41
N LEU A 139 2.99 -13.86 -8.43
CA LEU A 139 4.45 -13.98 -8.47
C LEU A 139 4.93 -15.02 -7.44
N ILE A 140 4.26 -16.19 -7.44
CA ILE A 140 4.63 -17.31 -6.59
C ILE A 140 6.09 -17.73 -6.86
N ASP A 141 6.82 -18.11 -5.79
CA ASP A 141 8.25 -18.44 -5.80
C ASP A 141 9.20 -17.29 -6.14
N GLU A 142 8.69 -16.16 -6.60
CA GLU A 142 9.44 -14.93 -6.79
C GLU A 142 9.23 -13.96 -5.60
N ALA A 143 8.01 -13.42 -5.48
CA ALA A 143 7.66 -12.42 -4.48
C ALA A 143 7.26 -13.01 -3.13
N ILE A 144 6.86 -14.27 -3.11
CA ILE A 144 6.54 -15.01 -1.88
C ILE A 144 7.10 -16.43 -1.98
N LYS A 145 7.72 -16.88 -0.90
CA LYS A 145 8.33 -18.21 -0.77
C LYS A 145 7.86 -18.87 0.52
N LEU A 146 8.01 -20.19 0.61
CA LEU A 146 7.79 -20.91 1.86
C LEU A 146 9.15 -21.25 2.47
N ASP A 147 9.41 -20.73 3.67
CA ASP A 147 10.48 -21.19 4.53
C ASP A 147 10.00 -22.42 5.31
N ILE A 148 10.62 -23.57 5.02
CA ILE A 148 10.20 -24.85 5.59
C ILE A 148 11.23 -25.27 6.62
N HIS A 149 10.82 -25.31 7.88
CA HIS A 149 11.66 -25.73 8.99
C HIS A 149 10.89 -26.60 9.98
N MET A 150 11.59 -27.39 10.77
CA MET A 150 10.96 -28.23 11.79
C MET A 150 10.39 -27.37 12.92
N LYS A 151 9.23 -27.76 13.41
CA LYS A 151 8.64 -27.11 14.59
C LYS A 151 9.54 -27.31 15.81
N PRO A 152 9.81 -26.26 16.59
CA PRO A 152 10.55 -26.41 17.84
C PRO A 152 9.90 -27.49 18.72
N ASP A 153 10.72 -28.36 19.32
CA ASP A 153 10.32 -29.46 20.19
C ASP A 153 9.43 -30.54 19.55
N ASP A 154 9.32 -30.56 18.21
CA ASP A 154 8.52 -31.53 17.47
C ASP A 154 9.28 -32.00 16.23
N ASN A 155 9.78 -33.22 16.24
CA ASN A 155 10.57 -33.79 15.12
C ASN A 155 9.71 -34.41 14.01
N LEU A 156 8.37 -34.31 14.10
CA LEU A 156 7.45 -34.91 13.14
C LEU A 156 6.77 -33.87 12.24
N HIS A 157 6.62 -32.63 12.71
CA HIS A 157 5.88 -31.61 12.00
C HIS A 157 6.77 -30.46 11.54
N ALA A 158 6.61 -30.06 10.29
CA ALA A 158 7.27 -28.89 9.72
C ALA A 158 6.34 -27.66 9.71
N ILE A 159 6.93 -26.51 9.91
CA ILE A 159 6.30 -25.20 9.70
C ILE A 159 6.56 -24.79 8.25
N PHE A 160 5.52 -24.31 7.58
CA PHE A 160 5.57 -23.76 6.22
C PHE A 160 5.32 -22.26 6.30
N ALA A 161 6.33 -21.51 6.71
CA ALA A 161 6.22 -20.08 6.94
C ALA A 161 6.28 -19.29 5.62
N PRO A 162 5.25 -18.53 5.24
CA PRO A 162 5.34 -17.66 4.07
C PRO A 162 6.29 -16.49 4.33
N VAL A 163 7.24 -16.27 3.43
CA VAL A 163 8.22 -15.19 3.48
C VAL A 163 8.07 -14.32 2.24
N ILE A 164 8.00 -13.01 2.43
CA ILE A 164 7.88 -12.02 1.34
C ILE A 164 9.27 -11.54 0.94
N ASP A 165 9.58 -11.68 -0.35
CA ASP A 165 10.68 -10.98 -0.98
C ASP A 165 10.22 -9.55 -1.30
N LYS A 166 10.70 -8.59 -0.50
CA LYS A 166 10.25 -7.20 -0.58
C LYS A 166 10.63 -6.52 -1.90
N GLU A 167 11.71 -6.96 -2.54
CA GLU A 167 12.17 -6.41 -3.81
C GLU A 167 11.33 -6.91 -5.00
N LYS A 168 10.78 -8.12 -4.89
CA LYS A 168 9.96 -8.74 -5.92
C LYS A 168 8.46 -8.53 -5.74
N CYS A 169 8.04 -8.18 -4.52
CA CYS A 169 6.63 -7.94 -4.23
C CYS A 169 6.16 -6.64 -4.86
N VAL A 170 5.16 -6.72 -5.71
CA VAL A 170 4.55 -5.57 -6.42
C VAL A 170 3.39 -4.91 -5.65
N GLY A 171 2.98 -5.48 -4.51
CA GLY A 171 1.96 -4.91 -3.65
C GLY A 171 0.53 -4.99 -4.19
N CYS A 172 0.22 -5.96 -5.04
CA CYS A 172 -1.10 -6.10 -5.66
C CYS A 172 -2.26 -6.28 -4.65
N GLY A 173 -1.98 -6.87 -3.47
CA GLY A 173 -2.96 -7.01 -2.39
C GLY A 173 -3.79 -8.30 -2.43
N ILE A 174 -3.62 -9.19 -3.40
CA ILE A 174 -4.37 -10.44 -3.50
C ILE A 174 -4.15 -11.30 -2.25
N CYS A 175 -2.91 -11.40 -1.75
CA CYS A 175 -2.60 -12.13 -0.53
C CYS A 175 -3.32 -11.56 0.72
N GLU A 176 -3.49 -10.25 0.81
CA GLU A 176 -4.24 -9.60 1.89
C GLU A 176 -5.73 -9.91 1.79
N GLN A 177 -6.32 -9.81 0.60
CA GLN A 177 -7.72 -10.14 0.39
C GLN A 177 -8.03 -11.60 0.72
N ARG A 178 -7.15 -12.52 0.32
CA ARG A 178 -7.35 -13.96 0.49
C ARG A 178 -6.97 -14.49 1.86
N CYS A 179 -6.35 -13.67 2.71
CA CYS A 179 -5.97 -14.11 4.05
C CYS A 179 -7.18 -14.60 4.84
N VAL A 180 -7.05 -15.79 5.42
CA VAL A 180 -8.11 -16.45 6.21
C VAL A 180 -8.29 -15.83 7.60
N ILE A 181 -7.32 -15.01 8.03
CA ILE A 181 -7.37 -14.28 9.30
C ILE A 181 -7.96 -12.89 9.03
N ASP A 182 -9.08 -12.60 9.68
CA ASP A 182 -9.84 -11.37 9.39
C ASP A 182 -9.53 -10.23 10.37
N ASN A 183 -9.30 -10.51 11.64
CA ASN A 183 -9.26 -9.45 12.64
C ASN A 183 -8.24 -9.73 13.78
N PRO A 184 -7.05 -9.11 13.72
CA PRO A 184 -6.50 -8.37 12.58
C PRO A 184 -6.06 -9.31 11.43
N VAL A 185 -6.12 -8.84 10.19
CA VAL A 185 -5.59 -9.60 9.05
C VAL A 185 -4.07 -9.77 9.21
N ALA A 186 -3.59 -11.02 9.01
CA ALA A 186 -2.20 -11.38 9.29
C ALA A 186 -1.20 -10.95 8.20
N ILE A 187 -1.66 -10.54 7.01
CA ILE A 187 -0.82 -10.02 5.94
C ILE A 187 -1.44 -8.75 5.39
N LYS A 188 -0.68 -7.66 5.33
CA LYS A 188 -1.13 -6.34 4.88
C LYS A 188 -0.19 -5.76 3.86
N VAL A 189 -0.75 -5.15 2.82
CA VAL A 189 0.03 -4.34 1.88
C VAL A 189 0.17 -2.92 2.43
N LYS A 190 1.40 -2.45 2.43
CA LYS A 190 1.74 -1.08 2.83
C LYS A 190 2.44 -0.38 1.67
N PRO A 191 2.30 0.96 1.55
CA PRO A 191 3.17 1.73 0.67
C PRO A 191 4.63 1.42 0.98
N ARG A 192 5.50 1.39 -0.03
CA ARG A 192 6.89 0.91 0.12
C ARG A 192 7.67 1.69 1.18
N GLU A 193 7.48 2.99 1.26
CA GLU A 193 8.10 3.86 2.26
C GLU A 193 7.73 3.51 3.71
N ASP A 194 6.53 2.95 3.94
CA ASP A 194 6.04 2.55 5.27
C ASP A 194 6.36 1.10 5.63
N SER A 195 7.07 0.39 4.75
CA SER A 195 7.40 -1.03 4.91
C SER A 195 8.63 -1.30 5.76
N GLY A 196 9.30 -0.28 6.26
CA GLY A 196 10.53 -0.39 7.05
C GLY A 196 11.76 -0.76 6.20
N LEU A 197 11.78 -0.35 4.93
CA LEU A 197 12.89 -0.59 4.00
C LEU A 197 14.00 0.49 4.05
N PHE A 198 13.87 1.50 4.94
CA PHE A 198 14.88 2.54 5.16
C PHE A 198 15.25 2.63 6.62
#